data_3d61385b14a77dbbc5c8184047ff7af9
#
_entry.id   3d61385b14a77dbbc5c8184047ff7af9
#
_cell.length_a   1.000
_cell.length_b   1.000
_cell.length_c   1.000
_cell.angle_alpha   90.00
_cell.angle_beta   90.00
_cell.angle_gamma   90.00
#
_symmetry.space_group_name_H-M   'P 1'
#
loop_
_entity.id
_entity.type
_entity.pdbx_description
1 polymer ?
#
loop_
_entity_poly.entity_id
_entity_poly.type
_entity_poly.pdbx_seq_one_letter_code
_entity_poly.pdbx_strand_id
1 'polypeptide(L)' 'MLGSRGGHMRLKALREKRGISQMKLAMDLGLNQNSISRYESGAREADYKTLIALADYFDVSIDYLLERTDKPKMNR' A
#
# COMPACT_ATOMS: atom_id res chain seq x y z
N MET A 1 -3.40 10.03 -18.18
CA MET A 1 -3.15 9.98 -17.76
C MET A 1 -3.24 9.57 -16.99
N LEU A 2 -3.08 9.26 -16.79
CA LEU A 2 -3.04 8.98 -16.10
C LEU A 2 -3.03 9.05 -15.13
N GLY A 3 -2.57 8.94 -15.21
CA GLY A 3 -2.23 8.65 -13.94
C GLY A 3 -2.75 9.43 -12.91
N SER A 4 -3.32 10.07 -13.02
CA SER A 4 -3.69 10.94 -12.09
C SER A 4 -4.30 10.39 -10.88
N ARG A 5 -3.86 9.36 -10.38
CA ARG A 5 -4.30 8.93 -9.16
C ARG A 5 -3.75 9.67 -8.03
N GLY A 6 -2.95 10.65 -8.26
CA GLY A 6 -2.66 11.59 -7.25
C GLY A 6 -2.11 11.04 -5.96
N GLY A 7 -1.17 10.22 -5.97
CA GLY A 7 -0.62 9.69 -4.76
C GLY A 7 -1.27 8.43 -4.24
N HIS A 8 -2.26 7.95 -4.91
CA HIS A 8 -2.86 6.67 -4.54
C HIS A 8 -1.87 5.55 -4.81
N MET A 9 -2.00 4.50 -4.06
CA MET A 9 -1.23 3.29 -4.29
C MET A 9 -2.20 2.11 -4.30
N ARG A 10 -1.70 0.94 -4.64
CA ARG A 10 -2.55 -0.24 -4.73
C ARG A 10 -2.93 -0.82 -3.38
N LEU A 11 -2.68 -0.09 -2.30
CA LEU A 11 -2.85 -0.60 -0.95
C LEU A 11 -4.26 -1.14 -0.70
N LYS A 12 -5.26 -0.35 -1.04
CA LYS A 12 -6.64 -0.75 -0.80
C LYS A 12 -6.98 -2.02 -1.59
N ALA A 13 -6.57 -2.07 -2.86
CA ALA A 13 -6.84 -3.22 -3.70
C ALA A 13 -6.16 -4.47 -3.17
N LEU A 14 -4.92 -4.35 -2.73
CA LEU A 14 -4.19 -5.48 -2.18
C LEU A 14 -4.84 -5.97 -0.89
N ARG A 15 -5.25 -5.04 -0.05
CA ARG A 15 -5.89 -5.36 1.22
C ARG A 15 -7.22 -6.08 0.98
N GLU A 16 -8.03 -5.54 0.09
CA GLU A 16 -9.34 -6.12 -0.20
C GLU A 16 -9.21 -7.50 -0.83
N LYS A 17 -8.20 -7.67 -1.67
CA LYS A 17 -7.97 -8.96 -2.28
C LYS A 17 -7.66 -10.04 -1.26
N ARG A 18 -7.01 -9.66 -0.17
CA ARG A 18 -6.74 -10.59 0.93
C ARG A 18 -7.90 -10.71 1.91
N GLY A 19 -8.92 -9.91 1.75
CA GLY A 19 -10.09 -9.98 2.61
C GLY A 19 -9.83 -9.50 4.03
N ILE A 20 -8.89 -8.58 4.22
CA ILE A 20 -8.59 -8.08 5.56
C ILE A 20 -9.04 -6.64 5.70
N SER A 21 -9.34 -6.25 6.94
CA SER A 21 -9.81 -4.90 7.24
C SER A 21 -8.63 -3.94 7.37
N GLN A 22 -8.94 -2.65 7.34
CA GLN A 22 -7.93 -1.63 7.62
C GLN A 22 -7.34 -1.81 9.02
N MET A 23 -8.18 -2.15 9.98
CA MET A 23 -7.73 -2.34 11.35
C MET A 23 -6.77 -3.52 11.46
N LYS A 24 -7.10 -4.62 10.80
CA LYS A 24 -6.22 -5.80 10.80
C LYS A 24 -4.86 -5.46 10.22
N LEU A 25 -4.84 -4.79 9.08
CA LEU A 25 -3.58 -4.40 8.47
C LEU A 25 -2.79 -3.48 9.39
N ALA A 26 -3.46 -2.51 10.00
CA ALA A 26 -2.79 -1.58 10.90
C ALA A 26 -2.19 -2.32 12.08
N MET A 27 -2.94 -3.23 12.67
CA MET A 27 -2.45 -4.01 13.80
C MET A 27 -1.22 -4.83 13.43
N ASP A 28 -1.26 -5.47 12.28
CA ASP A 28 -0.16 -6.31 11.85
C ASP A 28 1.11 -5.51 11.61
N LEU A 29 0.98 -4.25 11.23
CA LEU A 29 2.13 -3.40 10.94
C LEU A 29 2.50 -2.44 12.08
N GLY A 30 1.77 -2.51 13.18
CA GLY A 30 2.05 -1.60 14.28
C GLY A 30 1.68 -0.14 13.99
N LEU A 31 0.69 0.06 13.14
CA LEU A 31 0.20 1.38 12.77
C LEU A 31 -1.21 1.55 13.29
N ASN A 32 -1.74 2.77 13.22
CA ASN A 32 -3.13 2.95 13.55
C ASN A 32 -3.99 2.94 12.30
N GLN A 33 -5.27 2.69 12.48
CA GLN A 33 -6.19 2.56 11.35
C GLN A 33 -6.31 3.85 10.55
N ASN A 34 -6.22 5.00 11.22
CA ASN A 34 -6.31 6.27 10.52
C ASN A 34 -5.18 6.44 9.52
N SER A 35 -3.99 5.96 9.85
CA SER A 35 -2.87 6.02 8.93
C SER A 35 -3.15 5.21 7.68
N ILE A 36 -3.65 3.99 7.86
CA ILE A 36 -3.98 3.13 6.72
C ILE A 36 -5.05 3.80 5.85
N SER A 37 -6.08 4.34 6.48
CA SER A 37 -7.15 5.01 5.75
C SER A 37 -6.62 6.17 4.92
N ARG A 38 -5.71 6.96 5.48
CA ARG A 38 -5.16 8.12 4.78
C ARG A 38 -4.23 7.70 3.64
N TYR A 39 -3.47 6.63 3.84
CA TYR A 39 -2.64 6.10 2.76
C TYR A 39 -3.52 5.60 1.61
N GLU A 40 -4.62 4.93 1.92
CA GLU A 40 -5.50 4.38 0.88
C GLU A 40 -6.21 5.47 0.09
N SER A 41 -6.55 6.57 0.75
CA SER A 41 -7.26 7.66 0.08
C SER A 41 -6.32 8.62 -0.63
N GLY A 42 -5.04 8.50 -0.40
CA GLY A 42 -4.09 9.44 -0.97
C GLY A 42 -3.95 10.73 -0.17
N ALA A 43 -4.61 10.83 0.98
CA ALA A 43 -4.54 12.00 1.82
C ALA A 43 -3.19 12.18 2.48
N ARG A 44 -2.43 11.11 2.58
CA ARG A 44 -1.13 11.14 3.19
C ARG A 44 -0.21 10.16 2.49
N GLU A 45 1.04 10.55 2.28
CA GLU A 45 2.03 9.66 1.71
C GLU A 45 2.72 8.88 2.81
N ALA A 46 2.95 7.61 2.57
CA ALA A 46 3.68 6.79 3.51
C ALA A 46 5.17 7.09 3.40
N ASP A 47 5.86 7.08 4.52
CA ASP A 47 7.29 7.27 4.48
C ASP A 47 7.95 6.00 3.93
N TYR A 48 9.24 6.11 3.68
CA TYR A 48 9.98 5.04 3.04
C TYR A 48 9.90 3.74 3.83
N LYS A 49 10.08 3.83 5.13
CA LYS A 49 10.06 2.66 6.00
C LYS A 49 8.70 1.97 5.96
N THR A 50 7.63 2.75 5.96
CA THR A 50 6.28 2.21 5.89
C THR A 50 6.01 1.58 4.54
N LEU A 51 6.51 2.19 3.45
CA LEU A 51 6.35 1.61 2.13
C LEU A 51 7.01 0.24 2.04
N ILE A 52 8.20 0.11 2.60
CA ILE A 52 8.88 -1.19 2.60
C ILE A 52 8.07 -2.21 3.38
N ALA A 53 7.54 -1.83 4.54
CA ALA A 53 6.77 -2.73 5.36
C ALA A 53 5.49 -3.17 4.64
N LEU A 54 4.82 -2.26 3.97
CA LEU A 54 3.60 -2.58 3.22
C LEU A 54 3.90 -3.51 2.05
N ALA A 55 4.96 -3.22 1.31
CA ALA A 55 5.32 -4.05 0.17
C ALA A 55 5.69 -5.45 0.62
N ASP A 56 6.45 -5.56 1.72
CA ASP A 56 6.81 -6.86 2.27
C ASP A 56 5.59 -7.62 2.76
N TYR A 57 4.67 -6.92 3.42
CA TYR A 57 3.47 -7.54 3.95
C TYR A 57 2.66 -8.22 2.83
N PHE A 58 2.55 -7.55 1.69
CA PHE A 58 1.79 -8.06 0.56
C PHE A 58 2.64 -8.84 -0.43
N ASP A 59 3.93 -8.97 -0.16
CA ASP A 59 4.87 -9.70 -1.01
C ASP A 59 4.87 -9.15 -2.44
N VAL A 60 4.95 -7.85 -2.55
CA VAL A 60 5.04 -7.16 -3.84
C VAL A 60 6.19 -6.17 -3.81
N SER A 61 6.58 -5.69 -4.98
CA SER A 61 7.60 -4.65 -5.03
C SER A 61 7.01 -3.31 -4.64
N ILE A 62 7.85 -2.40 -4.20
CA ILE A 62 7.41 -1.04 -3.92
C ILE A 62 6.88 -0.38 -5.20
N ASP A 63 7.50 -0.65 -6.35
CA ASP A 63 7.03 -0.11 -7.61
C ASP A 63 5.61 -0.55 -7.92
N TYR A 64 5.29 -1.81 -7.66
CA TYR A 64 3.95 -2.30 -7.88
C TYR A 64 2.98 -1.63 -6.92
N LEU A 65 3.36 -1.51 -5.65
CA LEU A 65 2.54 -0.87 -4.63
C LEU A 65 2.22 0.57 -5.03
N LEU A 66 3.19 1.28 -5.59
CA LEU A 66 3.03 2.67 -5.99
C LEU A 66 2.47 2.84 -7.40
N GLU A 67 2.06 1.77 -8.03
CA GLU A 67 1.47 1.78 -9.37
C GLU A 67 2.44 2.23 -10.45
N ARG A 68 3.73 1.97 -10.25
CA ARG A 68 4.74 2.31 -11.24
C ARG A 68 5.00 1.17 -12.21
N THR A 69 4.50 -0.03 -11.90
CA THR A 69 4.64 -1.19 -12.76
C THR A 69 3.42 -2.07 -12.57
N ASP A 70 3.13 -2.90 -13.56
CA ASP A 70 2.06 -3.89 -13.46
C ASP A 70 2.58 -5.23 -12.98
N LYS A 71 3.88 -5.34 -12.76
CA LYS A 71 4.46 -6.61 -12.33
C LYS A 71 4.63 -6.59 -10.82
N PRO A 72 3.94 -7.48 -10.09
CA PRO A 72 3.98 -7.45 -8.63
C PRO A 72 5.28 -7.95 -8.03
N LYS A 73 6.01 -8.79 -8.75
CA LYS A 73 7.20 -9.39 -8.16
C LYS A 73 8.32 -8.40 -8.02
N MET A 74 9.07 -8.56 -6.95
CA MET A 74 10.27 -7.77 -6.78
C MET A 74 11.27 -8.14 -7.85
N ASN A 75 11.96 -7.12 -8.34
CA ASN A 75 13.00 -7.32 -9.31
C ASN A 75 14.29 -7.56 -8.56
N ARG A 76 14.85 -8.70 -8.67
CA ARG A 76 16.06 -9.04 -7.93
C ARG A 76 17.22 -9.36 -8.82
#